data_b5a22d665f752f0fe8ca6932c39f92ae
#
_entry.id   b5a22d665f752f0fe8ca6932c39f92ae
#
_cell.length_a   1.000
_cell.length_b   1.000
_cell.length_c   1.000
_cell.angle_alpha   90.00
_cell.angle_beta   90.00
_cell.angle_gamma   90.00
#
_symmetry.space_group_name_H-M   'P 1'
#
loop_
_entity.id
_entity.type
_entity.pdbx_description
1 polymer ?
#
loop_
_entity_poly.entity_id
_entity_poly.type
_entity_poly.pdbx_seq_one_letter_code
_entity_poly.pdbx_strand_id
1 'polypeptide(L)'
;MRNARLSLAALTGRPVRGPKPGRRIGWLRDVAVDLSCAPVRVTRIVVADLVGRWSLPWTEVSLQPPDAVCALDCTRPRRHRQAPTTPHELMLVRDVLDTRVYDVVGRRSVRVGDVWLDLGADGSLVVAGLEVGWRVFLRRLGLRRDRVPPARLLSLSEVHLTSQNGHGVQLATPSSSVHALEGPALAHLLTHIPIASAADAVRRLPAPSVSEAVEHLHPHLADRLRHAVDGGAPAVSRRRLRRTAGWRIYNPTHDEDRRSRPPGSRG
;
A
#
# COMPACT_ATOMS: atom_id res chain seq x y z
N MET A 1 22.86 -10.93 12.16
CA MET A 1 22.70 -10.72 10.69
C MET A 1 21.84 -9.49 10.50
N ARG A 2 22.24 -8.52 9.67
CA ARG A 2 21.41 -7.32 9.40
C ARG A 2 20.27 -7.74 8.48
N ASN A 3 19.03 -7.53 8.88
CA ASN A 3 17.87 -7.72 8.02
C ASN A 3 18.00 -6.79 6.78
N ALA A 4 17.80 -7.34 5.59
CA ALA A 4 17.83 -6.54 4.38
C ALA A 4 16.56 -5.69 4.31
N ARG A 5 16.74 -4.37 4.24
CA ARG A 5 15.62 -3.43 4.12
C ARG A 5 15.38 -3.06 2.65
N LEU A 6 14.16 -3.20 2.20
CA LEU A 6 13.76 -3.10 0.80
C LEU A 6 12.71 -2.01 0.60
N SER A 7 12.86 -1.23 -0.48
CA SER A 7 11.87 -0.24 -0.91
C SER A 7 10.80 -0.90 -1.78
N LEU A 8 9.54 -0.78 -1.44
CA LEU A 8 8.43 -1.27 -2.24
C LEU A 8 8.37 -0.59 -3.62
N ALA A 9 8.63 0.71 -3.67
CA ALA A 9 8.67 1.44 -4.93
C ALA A 9 9.76 0.92 -5.88
N ALA A 10 10.91 0.52 -5.35
CA ALA A 10 11.98 -0.09 -6.13
C ALA A 10 11.68 -1.53 -6.56
N LEU A 11 10.91 -2.27 -5.78
CA LEU A 11 10.46 -3.63 -6.10
C LEU A 11 9.35 -3.64 -7.15
N THR A 12 8.46 -2.64 -7.11
CA THR A 12 7.31 -2.56 -8.03
C THR A 12 7.78 -2.42 -9.47
N GLY A 13 7.26 -3.26 -10.36
CA GLY A 13 7.64 -3.32 -11.77
C GLY A 13 8.88 -4.20 -12.05
N ARG A 14 9.52 -4.78 -11.02
CA ARG A 14 10.62 -5.74 -11.24
C ARG A 14 10.11 -7.02 -11.88
N PRO A 15 10.93 -7.66 -12.71
CA PRO A 15 10.61 -8.96 -13.28
C PRO A 15 10.55 -10.03 -12.18
N VAL A 16 9.51 -10.84 -12.23
CA VAL A 16 9.36 -12.02 -11.39
C VAL A 16 9.79 -13.23 -12.24
N ARG A 17 10.79 -13.97 -11.78
CA ARG A 17 11.35 -15.12 -12.47
C ARG A 17 10.71 -16.41 -11.94
N GLY A 18 10.52 -17.36 -12.82
CA GLY A 18 10.05 -18.70 -12.47
C GLY A 18 11.19 -19.65 -12.08
N PRO A 19 10.86 -20.88 -11.69
CA PRO A 19 11.81 -21.88 -11.23
C PRO A 19 12.83 -22.30 -12.30
N LYS A 20 12.50 -22.16 -13.57
CA LYS A 20 13.46 -22.41 -14.65
C LYS A 20 14.38 -21.20 -14.82
N PRO A 21 15.70 -21.38 -14.82
CA PRO A 21 16.66 -20.29 -14.98
C PRO A 21 16.32 -19.41 -16.20
N GLY A 22 16.35 -18.09 -15.99
CA GLY A 22 16.09 -17.10 -17.04
C GLY A 22 14.63 -16.90 -17.45
N ARG A 23 13.68 -17.76 -17.05
CA ARG A 23 12.28 -17.62 -17.43
C ARG A 23 11.58 -16.56 -16.58
N ARG A 24 11.23 -15.42 -17.20
CA ARG A 24 10.36 -14.42 -16.60
C ARG A 24 8.90 -14.88 -16.71
N ILE A 25 8.17 -14.79 -15.60
CA ILE A 25 6.75 -15.14 -15.52
C ILE A 25 5.84 -13.92 -15.46
N GLY A 26 6.40 -12.74 -15.23
CA GLY A 26 5.66 -11.49 -15.20
C GLY A 26 6.43 -10.37 -14.48
N TRP A 27 5.72 -9.36 -14.01
CA TRP A 27 6.26 -8.23 -13.26
C TRP A 27 5.50 -8.04 -11.95
N LEU A 28 6.21 -7.72 -10.88
CA LEU A 28 5.60 -7.41 -9.60
C LEU A 28 4.71 -6.15 -9.73
N ARG A 29 3.46 -6.25 -9.33
CA ARG A 29 2.49 -5.15 -9.41
C ARG A 29 1.99 -4.68 -8.07
N ASP A 30 1.87 -5.57 -7.11
CA ASP A 30 1.41 -5.23 -5.78
C ASP A 30 1.90 -6.27 -4.76
N VAL A 31 1.83 -5.90 -3.50
CA VAL A 31 2.17 -6.75 -2.35
C VAL A 31 1.02 -6.65 -1.36
N ALA A 32 0.48 -7.79 -0.96
CA ALA A 32 -0.57 -7.87 0.03
C ALA A 32 0.02 -8.14 1.42
N VAL A 33 -0.55 -7.49 2.42
CA VAL A 33 -0.19 -7.67 3.83
C VAL A 33 -1.45 -7.91 4.66
N ASP A 34 -1.29 -8.60 5.79
CA ASP A 34 -2.35 -8.81 6.75
C ASP A 34 -2.18 -7.87 7.94
N LEU A 35 -3.17 -7.00 8.16
CA LEU A 35 -3.19 -6.03 9.26
C LEU A 35 -3.55 -6.66 10.61
N SER A 36 -4.08 -7.87 10.66
CA SER A 36 -4.42 -8.56 11.91
C SER A 36 -3.19 -9.10 12.63
N CYS A 37 -2.03 -9.16 11.97
CA CYS A 37 -0.78 -9.66 12.50
C CYS A 37 0.12 -8.53 13.01
N ALA A 38 0.80 -8.75 14.12
CA ALA A 38 1.87 -7.89 14.61
C ALA A 38 3.17 -8.72 14.74
N PRO A 39 4.23 -8.40 13.99
CA PRO A 39 4.35 -7.36 12.95
C PRO A 39 3.51 -7.67 11.69
N VAL A 40 3.15 -6.61 10.97
CA VAL A 40 2.37 -6.72 9.72
C VAL A 40 3.21 -7.45 8.67
N ARG A 41 2.71 -8.60 8.21
CA ARG A 41 3.45 -9.52 7.32
C ARG A 41 2.89 -9.51 5.90
N VAL A 42 3.79 -9.72 4.95
CA VAL A 42 3.42 -9.97 3.57
C VAL A 42 2.82 -11.38 3.46
N THR A 43 1.64 -11.46 2.86
CA THR A 43 0.90 -12.72 2.65
C THR A 43 1.06 -13.25 1.24
N ARG A 44 1.10 -12.34 0.26
CA ARG A 44 1.22 -12.70 -1.16
C ARG A 44 1.70 -11.52 -2.00
N ILE A 45 2.14 -11.81 -3.22
CA ILE A 45 2.44 -10.83 -4.25
C ILE A 45 1.43 -10.92 -5.38
N VAL A 46 1.21 -9.80 -6.08
CA VAL A 46 0.45 -9.74 -7.33
C VAL A 46 1.42 -9.55 -8.49
N VAL A 47 1.34 -10.45 -9.43
CA VAL A 47 2.16 -10.45 -10.64
C VAL A 47 1.26 -10.14 -11.84
N ALA A 48 1.75 -9.38 -12.80
CA ALA A 48 1.09 -9.19 -14.08
C ALA A 48 1.95 -9.72 -15.21
N ASP A 49 1.31 -10.38 -16.15
CA ASP A 49 1.88 -10.79 -17.44
C ASP A 49 1.04 -10.21 -18.60
N LEU A 50 1.26 -10.70 -19.81
CA LEU A 50 0.52 -10.26 -21.00
C LEU A 50 -0.96 -10.71 -20.97
N VAL A 51 -1.28 -11.74 -20.20
CA VAL A 51 -2.62 -12.34 -20.13
C VAL A 51 -3.46 -11.71 -19.01
N GLY A 52 -2.82 -11.16 -17.97
CA GLY A 52 -3.57 -10.55 -16.87
C GLY A 52 -2.78 -10.45 -15.55
N ARG A 53 -3.53 -10.44 -14.47
CA ARG A 53 -2.99 -10.37 -13.11
C ARG A 53 -3.32 -11.65 -12.36
N TRP A 54 -2.40 -12.11 -11.54
CA TRP A 54 -2.53 -13.28 -10.70
C TRP A 54 -1.71 -13.12 -9.42
N SER A 55 -1.98 -13.89 -8.41
CA SER A 55 -1.29 -13.79 -7.13
C SER A 55 -0.53 -15.04 -6.79
N LEU A 56 0.56 -14.87 -6.04
CA LEU A 56 1.36 -15.94 -5.46
C LEU A 56 1.43 -15.76 -3.96
N PRO A 57 1.23 -16.81 -3.16
CA PRO A 57 1.51 -16.79 -1.74
C PRO A 57 2.98 -16.42 -1.49
N TRP A 58 3.25 -15.68 -0.42
CA TRP A 58 4.63 -15.31 -0.08
C TRP A 58 5.52 -16.53 0.19
N THR A 59 4.94 -17.63 0.67
CA THR A 59 5.64 -18.89 0.91
C THR A 59 6.23 -19.53 -0.36
N GLU A 60 5.75 -19.14 -1.53
CA GLU A 60 6.24 -19.58 -2.83
C GLU A 60 7.22 -18.58 -3.47
N VAL A 61 7.61 -17.53 -2.74
CA VAL A 61 8.46 -16.44 -3.24
C VAL A 61 9.75 -16.38 -2.44
N SER A 62 10.88 -16.24 -3.12
CA SER A 62 12.16 -15.92 -2.52
C SER A 62 12.73 -14.63 -3.10
N LEU A 63 13.41 -13.85 -2.27
CA LEU A 63 14.14 -12.65 -2.68
C LEU A 63 15.64 -12.96 -2.65
N GLN A 64 16.31 -12.65 -3.75
CA GLN A 64 17.77 -12.80 -3.85
C GLN A 64 18.44 -11.41 -3.84
N PRO A 65 19.08 -11.00 -2.74
CA PRO A 65 19.95 -9.82 -2.73
C PRO A 65 21.19 -10.03 -3.60
N PRO A 66 21.85 -8.98 -4.16
CA PRO A 66 21.65 -7.57 -3.88
C PRO A 66 20.61 -6.87 -4.75
N ASP A 67 20.15 -7.48 -5.85
CA ASP A 67 19.32 -6.77 -6.82
C ASP A 67 17.81 -6.94 -6.63
N ALA A 68 17.41 -7.54 -5.50
CA ALA A 68 16.00 -7.73 -5.12
C ALA A 68 15.13 -8.30 -6.27
N VAL A 69 15.67 -9.23 -7.04
CA VAL A 69 14.92 -9.94 -8.05
C VAL A 69 14.06 -10.97 -7.33
N CYS A 70 12.74 -10.85 -7.43
CA CYS A 70 11.86 -11.88 -6.93
C CYS A 70 12.09 -13.15 -7.76
N ALA A 71 12.77 -14.14 -7.20
CA ALA A 71 12.84 -15.48 -7.77
C ALA A 71 11.75 -16.30 -7.09
N LEU A 72 10.93 -16.95 -7.89
CA LEU A 72 9.95 -17.88 -7.38
C LEU A 72 10.61 -19.24 -7.30
N ASP A 73 10.71 -19.77 -6.13
CA ASP A 73 11.02 -21.19 -5.89
C ASP A 73 9.71 -21.98 -5.96
N CYS A 74 9.06 -21.89 -7.09
CA CYS A 74 7.74 -22.48 -7.31
C CYS A 74 7.86 -23.59 -8.37
N THR A 75 7.74 -24.80 -7.92
CA THR A 75 7.75 -25.98 -8.81
C THR A 75 6.54 -26.03 -9.75
N ARG A 76 5.47 -25.32 -9.41
CA ARG A 76 4.27 -25.15 -10.26
C ARG A 76 3.58 -23.82 -9.93
N PRO A 77 3.77 -22.75 -10.74
CA PRO A 77 3.00 -21.52 -10.55
C PRO A 77 1.50 -21.82 -10.75
N ARG A 78 0.80 -22.04 -9.67
CA ARG A 78 -0.66 -22.08 -9.71
C ARG A 78 -1.13 -20.67 -9.95
N ARG A 79 -1.65 -20.39 -11.13
CA ARG A 79 -2.33 -19.12 -11.43
C ARG A 79 -3.59 -19.03 -10.58
N HIS A 80 -3.45 -18.61 -9.35
CA HIS A 80 -4.59 -18.26 -8.54
C HIS A 80 -5.18 -16.98 -9.14
N ARG A 81 -6.31 -17.09 -9.82
CA ARG A 81 -7.18 -15.94 -10.05
C ARG A 81 -7.27 -15.23 -8.71
N GLN A 82 -7.17 -13.89 -8.71
CA GLN A 82 -7.18 -13.06 -7.49
C GLN A 82 -8.09 -13.69 -6.45
N ALA A 83 -7.48 -14.35 -5.45
CA ALA A 83 -8.23 -14.83 -4.32
C ALA A 83 -8.96 -13.62 -3.71
N PRO A 84 -10.21 -13.75 -3.27
CA PRO A 84 -10.89 -12.65 -2.64
C PRO A 84 -10.03 -12.13 -1.50
N THR A 85 -9.82 -10.83 -1.49
CA THR A 85 -9.10 -10.12 -0.43
C THR A 85 -9.80 -10.45 0.89
N THR A 86 -9.05 -10.96 1.86
CA THR A 86 -9.60 -11.14 3.21
C THR A 86 -9.97 -9.77 3.80
N PRO A 87 -10.86 -9.68 4.78
CA PRO A 87 -11.26 -8.40 5.38
C PRO A 87 -10.09 -7.59 5.95
N HIS A 88 -8.99 -8.28 6.33
CA HIS A 88 -7.81 -7.67 6.94
C HIS A 88 -6.65 -7.50 5.97
N GLU A 89 -6.82 -7.88 4.70
CA GLU A 89 -5.76 -7.83 3.71
C GLU A 89 -5.71 -6.48 3.01
N LEU A 90 -4.55 -5.84 3.06
CA LEU A 90 -4.25 -4.54 2.47
C LEU A 90 -3.27 -4.68 1.31
N MET A 91 -3.56 -4.00 0.19
CA MET A 91 -2.68 -3.96 -0.98
C MET A 91 -1.77 -2.73 -0.91
N LEU A 92 -0.48 -2.92 -0.70
CA LEU A 92 0.44 -1.82 -0.40
C LEU A 92 0.65 -0.84 -1.55
N VAL A 93 0.71 -1.32 -2.81
CA VAL A 93 0.88 -0.41 -3.95
C VAL A 93 -0.42 0.32 -4.27
N ARG A 94 -1.55 -0.39 -4.23
CA ARG A 94 -2.85 0.18 -4.58
C ARG A 94 -3.39 1.13 -3.52
N ASP A 95 -3.25 0.76 -2.24
CA ASP A 95 -3.99 1.39 -1.15
C ASP A 95 -3.13 2.31 -0.29
N VAL A 96 -1.79 2.16 -0.32
CA VAL A 96 -0.86 2.90 0.54
C VAL A 96 0.12 3.75 -0.26
N LEU A 97 0.80 3.16 -1.24
CA LEU A 97 1.84 3.85 -1.99
C LEU A 97 1.27 5.01 -2.80
N ASP A 98 1.89 6.19 -2.72
CA ASP A 98 1.43 7.43 -3.38
C ASP A 98 0.06 7.96 -2.92
N THR A 99 -0.51 7.39 -1.85
CA THR A 99 -1.77 7.88 -1.28
C THR A 99 -1.53 8.92 -0.19
N ARG A 100 -2.56 9.68 0.11
CA ARG A 100 -2.60 10.47 1.33
C ARG A 100 -3.02 9.58 2.49
N VAL A 101 -2.40 9.78 3.64
CA VAL A 101 -2.75 9.12 4.89
C VAL A 101 -2.83 10.19 5.98
N TYR A 102 -3.59 9.91 7.01
CA TYR A 102 -3.64 10.75 8.19
C TYR A 102 -2.68 10.19 9.24
N ASP A 103 -1.63 10.95 9.58
CA ASP A 103 -0.72 10.67 10.67
C ASP A 103 -1.45 10.98 11.99
N VAL A 104 -1.82 9.92 12.71
CA VAL A 104 -2.62 10.04 13.95
C VAL A 104 -1.83 10.72 15.07
N VAL A 105 -0.55 10.41 15.19
CA VAL A 105 0.34 10.97 16.21
C VAL A 105 0.69 12.42 15.89
N GLY A 106 1.07 12.68 14.64
CA GLY A 106 1.42 14.02 14.17
C GLY A 106 0.22 14.91 13.86
N ARG A 107 -1.01 14.39 13.93
CA ARG A 107 -2.28 15.09 13.66
C ARG A 107 -2.28 15.85 12.34
N ARG A 108 -1.81 15.23 11.28
CA ARG A 108 -1.67 15.86 9.97
C ARG A 108 -1.87 14.89 8.82
N SER A 109 -2.36 15.42 7.70
CA SER A 109 -2.40 14.65 6.46
C SER A 109 -1.04 14.68 5.76
N VAL A 110 -0.50 13.51 5.46
CA VAL A 110 0.79 13.34 4.79
C VAL A 110 0.64 12.43 3.57
N ARG A 111 1.57 12.52 2.62
CA ARG A 111 1.59 11.62 1.48
C ARG A 111 2.67 10.57 1.66
N VAL A 112 2.30 9.32 1.49
CA VAL A 112 3.25 8.19 1.49
C VAL A 112 4.03 8.20 0.19
N GLY A 113 5.32 8.31 0.29
CA GLY A 113 6.21 8.28 -0.86
C GLY A 113 6.78 6.90 -1.11
N ASP A 114 7.02 6.11 -0.06
CA ASP A 114 7.50 4.73 -0.17
C ASP A 114 7.04 3.90 1.02
N VAL A 115 7.06 2.59 0.86
CA VAL A 115 6.86 1.61 1.93
C VAL A 115 8.14 0.79 2.06
N TRP A 116 8.67 0.73 3.26
CA TRP A 116 9.86 -0.04 3.54
C TRP A 116 9.50 -1.40 4.14
N LEU A 117 10.17 -2.43 3.65
CA LEU A 117 9.96 -3.81 4.01
C LEU A 117 11.26 -4.39 4.57
N ASP A 118 11.20 -5.12 5.67
CA ASP A 118 12.33 -5.83 6.26
C ASP A 118 12.21 -7.33 5.93
N LEU A 119 13.27 -7.87 5.32
CA LEU A 119 13.39 -9.29 5.05
C LEU A 119 14.01 -9.99 6.27
N GLY A 120 13.25 -10.85 6.91
CA GLY A 120 13.69 -11.67 8.01
C GLY A 120 14.65 -12.79 7.59
N ALA A 121 15.39 -13.32 8.55
CA ALA A 121 16.29 -14.46 8.33
C ALA A 121 15.53 -15.76 7.96
N ASP A 122 14.27 -15.84 8.37
CA ASP A 122 13.33 -16.92 8.07
C ASP A 122 12.68 -16.78 6.68
N GLY A 123 13.08 -15.77 5.89
CA GLY A 123 12.47 -15.45 4.61
C GLY A 123 11.14 -14.70 4.71
N SER A 124 10.64 -14.40 5.91
CA SER A 124 9.45 -13.57 6.08
C SER A 124 9.72 -12.14 5.64
N LEU A 125 8.73 -11.48 5.08
CA LEU A 125 8.79 -10.07 4.70
C LEU A 125 7.77 -9.30 5.52
N VAL A 126 8.22 -8.31 6.27
CA VAL A 126 7.38 -7.51 7.16
C VAL A 126 7.43 -6.03 6.79
N VAL A 127 6.37 -5.30 7.10
CA VAL A 127 6.34 -3.84 6.90
C VAL A 127 7.18 -3.18 7.99
N ALA A 128 8.29 -2.56 7.60
CA ALA A 128 9.15 -1.79 8.48
C ALA A 128 8.57 -0.40 8.77
N GLY A 129 7.85 0.18 7.81
CA GLY A 129 7.16 1.46 7.97
C GLY A 129 7.02 2.23 6.66
N LEU A 130 6.42 3.41 6.79
CA LEU A 130 6.06 4.30 5.70
C LEU A 130 7.02 5.49 5.65
N GLU A 131 7.60 5.73 4.50
CA GLU A 131 8.36 6.96 4.24
C GLU A 131 7.41 8.02 3.72
N VAL A 132 7.37 9.17 4.40
CA VAL A 132 6.50 10.30 4.06
C VAL A 132 7.31 11.53 3.72
N GLY A 133 6.74 12.40 2.89
CA GLY A 133 7.33 13.68 2.55
C GLY A 133 7.87 13.76 1.11
N TRP A 134 8.22 14.97 0.68
CA TRP A 134 8.54 15.31 -0.70
C TRP A 134 9.89 14.79 -1.19
N ARG A 135 10.84 14.50 -0.29
CA ARG A 135 12.17 13.98 -0.63
C ARG A 135 12.12 12.66 -1.38
N VAL A 136 11.10 11.85 -1.11
CA VAL A 136 10.89 10.57 -1.81
C VAL A 136 10.62 10.78 -3.29
N PHE A 137 9.87 11.84 -3.63
CA PHE A 137 9.57 12.16 -5.03
C PHE A 137 10.84 12.56 -5.78
N LEU A 138 11.74 13.31 -5.16
CA LEU A 138 13.03 13.66 -5.77
C LEU A 138 13.89 12.43 -6.04
N ARG A 139 13.86 11.45 -5.14
CA ARG A 139 14.57 10.19 -5.34
C ARG A 139 13.98 9.39 -6.52
N ARG A 140 12.65 9.34 -6.64
CA ARG A 140 11.96 8.68 -7.76
C ARG A 140 12.21 9.36 -9.11
N LEU A 141 12.42 10.67 -9.11
CA LEU A 141 12.79 11.43 -10.31
C LEU A 141 14.28 11.27 -10.69
N GLY A 142 15.02 10.41 -9.97
CA GLY A 142 16.45 10.20 -10.23
C GLY A 142 17.36 11.34 -9.75
N LEU A 143 16.80 12.37 -9.10
CA LEU A 143 17.53 13.53 -8.59
C LEU A 143 18.32 13.21 -7.31
N ARG A 144 18.05 12.08 -6.69
CA ARG A 144 18.81 11.53 -5.56
C ARG A 144 18.98 10.02 -5.73
N ARG A 145 20.22 9.55 -5.58
CA ARG A 145 20.58 8.13 -5.69
C ARG A 145 20.58 7.38 -4.35
N ASP A 146 20.28 8.06 -3.26
CA ASP A 146 20.35 7.48 -1.92
C ASP A 146 19.25 6.43 -1.72
N ARG A 147 19.63 5.17 -1.77
CA ARG A 147 18.78 4.01 -1.41
C ARG A 147 18.76 3.74 0.10
N VAL A 148 19.19 4.71 0.89
CA VAL A 148 19.22 4.59 2.35
C VAL A 148 17.82 4.88 2.90
N PRO A 149 17.26 4.00 3.73
CA PRO A 149 15.99 4.28 4.38
C PRO A 149 16.12 5.54 5.24
N PRO A 150 15.07 6.36 5.33
CA PRO A 150 15.08 7.55 6.16
C PRO A 150 15.26 7.16 7.63
N ALA A 151 15.82 8.05 8.41
CA ALA A 151 16.06 7.85 9.84
C ALA A 151 14.76 7.59 10.64
N ARG A 152 13.63 8.11 10.13
CA ARG A 152 12.31 7.93 10.74
C ARG A 152 11.30 7.45 9.69
N LEU A 153 10.69 6.32 9.98
CA LEU A 153 9.54 5.78 9.27
C LEU A 153 8.31 5.92 10.17
N LEU A 154 7.15 6.22 9.59
CA LEU A 154 5.89 6.12 10.31
C LEU A 154 5.45 4.66 10.33
N SER A 155 5.02 4.18 11.49
CA SER A 155 4.41 2.86 11.59
C SER A 155 3.07 2.84 10.86
N LEU A 156 2.72 1.69 10.28
CA LEU A 156 1.39 1.50 9.67
C LEU A 156 0.27 1.59 10.74
N SER A 157 0.60 1.32 12.01
CA SER A 157 -0.31 1.50 13.16
C SER A 157 -0.47 2.97 13.59
N GLU A 158 0.42 3.88 13.15
CA GLU A 158 0.35 5.32 13.47
C GLU A 158 -0.41 6.12 12.42
N VAL A 159 -0.89 5.48 11.36
CA VAL A 159 -1.56 6.16 10.26
C VAL A 159 -2.96 5.61 10.00
N HIS A 160 -3.86 6.51 9.58
CA HIS A 160 -5.15 6.11 9.02
C HIS A 160 -5.16 6.31 7.52
N LEU A 161 -5.52 5.25 6.79
CA LEU A 161 -5.54 5.23 5.33
C LEU A 161 -6.80 5.93 4.82
N THR A 162 -6.63 6.87 3.91
CA THR A 162 -7.75 7.62 3.31
C THR A 162 -8.24 7.02 1.98
N SER A 163 -7.54 6.02 1.45
CA SER A 163 -8.03 5.24 0.32
C SER A 163 -9.26 4.44 0.74
N GLN A 164 -10.28 4.38 -0.10
CA GLN A 164 -11.55 3.72 0.22
C GLN A 164 -11.36 2.29 0.73
N ASN A 165 -10.51 1.51 0.06
CA ASN A 165 -10.24 0.14 0.46
C ASN A 165 -9.42 0.05 1.74
N GLY A 166 -8.34 0.85 1.84
CA GLY A 166 -7.49 0.88 3.04
C GLY A 166 -8.24 1.31 4.29
N HIS A 167 -9.10 2.33 4.18
CA HIS A 167 -10.01 2.75 5.24
C HIS A 167 -10.92 1.61 5.69
N GLY A 168 -11.57 0.92 4.74
CA GLY A 168 -12.45 -0.21 5.04
C GLY A 168 -11.73 -1.37 5.73
N VAL A 169 -10.50 -1.68 5.29
CA VAL A 169 -9.66 -2.72 5.91
C VAL A 169 -9.29 -2.34 7.34
N GLN A 170 -8.88 -1.09 7.59
CA GLN A 170 -8.55 -0.64 8.94
C GLN A 170 -9.75 -0.65 9.88
N LEU A 171 -10.94 -0.25 9.41
CA LEU A 171 -12.17 -0.35 10.20
C LEU A 171 -12.58 -1.80 10.50
N ALA A 172 -12.25 -2.74 9.61
CA ALA A 172 -12.50 -4.16 9.81
C ALA A 172 -11.47 -4.82 10.73
N THR A 173 -10.34 -4.15 11.01
CA THR A 173 -9.22 -4.70 11.79
C THR A 173 -9.23 -4.12 13.21
N PRO A 174 -9.62 -4.88 14.25
CA PRO A 174 -9.74 -4.35 15.62
C PRO A 174 -8.45 -3.77 16.20
N SER A 175 -7.30 -4.28 15.79
CA SER A 175 -5.98 -3.79 16.22
C SER A 175 -5.54 -2.50 15.50
N SER A 176 -6.34 -1.97 14.59
CA SER A 176 -6.04 -0.72 13.89
C SER A 176 -6.15 0.47 14.82
N SER A 177 -5.26 1.47 14.63
CA SER A 177 -5.21 2.69 15.44
C SER A 177 -6.52 3.45 15.53
N VAL A 178 -7.38 3.35 14.52
CA VAL A 178 -8.68 4.04 14.51
C VAL A 178 -9.60 3.61 15.66
N HIS A 179 -9.49 2.35 16.10
CA HIS A 179 -10.29 1.81 17.23
C HIS A 179 -9.79 2.29 18.61
N ALA A 180 -8.56 2.78 18.67
CA ALA A 180 -7.95 3.33 19.88
C ALA A 180 -8.11 4.87 19.99
N LEU A 181 -8.75 5.50 19.00
CA LEU A 181 -8.98 6.95 19.02
C LEU A 181 -10.22 7.28 19.82
N GLU A 182 -10.07 8.23 20.71
CA GLU A 182 -11.12 8.76 21.59
C GLU A 182 -11.30 10.27 21.39
N GLY A 183 -12.50 10.76 21.67
CA GLY A 183 -12.85 12.17 21.78
C GLY A 183 -12.18 13.11 20.77
N PRO A 184 -11.33 14.03 21.22
CA PRO A 184 -10.73 15.04 20.35
C PRO A 184 -9.86 14.48 19.24
N ALA A 185 -9.20 13.32 19.44
CA ALA A 185 -8.35 12.70 18.44
C ALA A 185 -9.18 12.10 17.30
N LEU A 186 -10.29 11.45 17.64
CA LEU A 186 -11.24 10.92 16.65
C LEU A 186 -11.92 12.08 15.89
N ALA A 187 -12.37 13.14 16.58
CA ALA A 187 -12.94 14.33 15.96
C ALA A 187 -11.98 14.95 14.94
N HIS A 188 -10.72 15.05 15.30
CA HIS A 188 -9.69 15.58 14.40
C HIS A 188 -9.52 14.69 13.17
N LEU A 189 -9.49 13.36 13.31
CA LEU A 189 -9.47 12.44 12.17
C LEU A 189 -10.69 12.65 11.28
N LEU A 190 -11.90 12.64 11.83
CA LEU A 190 -13.16 12.80 11.08
C LEU A 190 -13.22 14.11 10.29
N THR A 191 -12.55 15.16 10.77
CA THR A 191 -12.43 16.45 10.06
C THR A 191 -11.51 16.36 8.82
N HIS A 192 -10.53 15.46 8.82
CA HIS A 192 -9.48 15.40 7.80
C HIS A 192 -9.66 14.29 6.77
N ILE A 193 -10.66 13.44 6.94
CA ILE A 193 -10.99 12.37 5.96
C ILE A 193 -12.25 12.76 5.15
N PRO A 194 -12.48 12.14 3.96
CA PRO A 194 -13.70 12.37 3.19
C PRO A 194 -14.96 12.09 4.01
N ILE A 195 -16.01 12.86 3.83
CA ILE A 195 -17.27 12.74 4.61
C ILE A 195 -17.88 11.33 4.52
N ALA A 196 -17.77 10.66 3.37
CA ALA A 196 -18.23 9.30 3.20
C ALA A 196 -17.45 8.30 4.08
N SER A 197 -16.13 8.48 4.20
CA SER A 197 -15.28 7.70 5.08
C SER A 197 -15.55 8.02 6.55
N ALA A 198 -15.78 9.29 6.88
CA ALA A 198 -16.15 9.68 8.23
C ALA A 198 -17.50 9.06 8.66
N ALA A 199 -18.50 9.05 7.77
CA ALA A 199 -19.78 8.39 8.02
C ALA A 199 -19.63 6.86 8.16
N ASP A 200 -18.76 6.22 7.38
CA ASP A 200 -18.46 4.79 7.53
C ASP A 200 -17.79 4.49 8.88
N ALA A 201 -16.85 5.34 9.31
CA ALA A 201 -16.21 5.23 10.62
C ALA A 201 -17.24 5.35 11.76
N VAL A 202 -18.11 6.36 11.69
CA VAL A 202 -19.18 6.57 12.71
C VAL A 202 -20.09 5.37 12.82
N ARG A 203 -20.42 4.70 11.70
CA ARG A 203 -21.28 3.51 11.74
C ARG A 203 -20.61 2.28 12.34
N ARG A 204 -19.30 2.17 12.31
CA ARG A 204 -18.54 0.97 12.70
C ARG A 204 -17.79 1.08 14.00
N LEU A 205 -17.50 2.31 14.44
CA LEU A 205 -16.80 2.54 15.71
C LEU A 205 -17.79 2.47 16.90
N PRO A 206 -17.28 2.22 18.12
CA PRO A 206 -18.11 2.18 19.32
C PRO A 206 -18.86 3.49 19.55
N ALA A 207 -20.15 3.39 19.86
CA ALA A 207 -21.00 4.57 20.07
C ALA A 207 -20.47 5.58 21.11
N PRO A 208 -19.89 5.15 22.27
CA PRO A 208 -19.34 6.10 23.24
C PRO A 208 -18.23 6.97 22.64
N SER A 209 -17.25 6.37 21.93
CA SER A 209 -16.14 7.11 21.30
C SER A 209 -16.64 8.07 20.22
N VAL A 210 -17.67 7.66 19.46
CA VAL A 210 -18.30 8.50 18.45
C VAL A 210 -19.04 9.68 19.07
N SER A 211 -19.82 9.44 20.14
CA SER A 211 -20.57 10.52 20.83
C SER A 211 -19.62 11.58 21.37
N GLU A 212 -18.58 11.17 22.07
CA GLU A 212 -17.55 12.06 22.55
C GLU A 212 -16.87 12.85 21.41
N ALA A 213 -16.52 12.16 20.31
CA ALA A 213 -15.91 12.82 19.16
C ALA A 213 -16.85 13.88 18.53
N VAL A 214 -18.15 13.61 18.42
CA VAL A 214 -19.13 14.54 17.84
C VAL A 214 -19.23 15.83 18.65
N GLU A 215 -19.08 15.78 19.98
CA GLU A 215 -19.06 16.95 20.84
C GLU A 215 -17.88 17.90 20.52
N HIS A 216 -16.78 17.36 20.01
CA HIS A 216 -15.60 18.12 19.60
C HIS A 216 -15.61 18.56 18.13
N LEU A 217 -16.61 18.18 17.35
CA LEU A 217 -16.73 18.61 15.95
C LEU A 217 -17.36 20.01 15.85
N HIS A 218 -16.95 20.73 14.81
CA HIS A 218 -17.65 21.97 14.47
C HIS A 218 -19.12 21.64 14.09
N PRO A 219 -20.14 22.40 14.58
CA PRO A 219 -21.56 22.08 14.39
C PRO A 219 -21.95 21.77 12.94
N HIS A 220 -21.48 22.56 11.99
CA HIS A 220 -21.73 22.35 10.57
C HIS A 220 -21.21 21.00 10.06
N LEU A 221 -20.06 20.53 10.56
CA LEU A 221 -19.52 19.23 10.17
C LEU A 221 -20.30 18.09 10.84
N ALA A 222 -20.69 18.27 12.10
CA ALA A 222 -21.53 17.31 12.82
C ALA A 222 -22.88 17.10 12.10
N ASP A 223 -23.52 18.17 11.62
CA ASP A 223 -24.78 18.09 10.87
C ASP A 223 -24.60 17.39 9.54
N ARG A 224 -23.57 17.73 8.79
CA ARG A 224 -23.23 17.05 7.53
C ARG A 224 -22.97 15.56 7.75
N LEU A 225 -22.30 15.22 8.83
CA LEU A 225 -21.97 13.86 9.19
C LEU A 225 -23.23 13.07 9.53
N ARG A 226 -24.15 13.64 10.35
CA ARG A 226 -25.47 13.03 10.64
C ARG A 226 -26.24 12.75 9.35
N HIS A 227 -26.36 13.74 8.47
CA HIS A 227 -27.03 13.55 7.18
C HIS A 227 -26.39 12.43 6.34
N ALA A 228 -25.04 12.33 6.34
CA ALA A 228 -24.33 11.29 5.60
C ALA A 228 -24.49 9.90 6.24
N VAL A 229 -24.69 9.83 7.56
CA VAL A 229 -24.97 8.58 8.27
C VAL A 229 -26.40 8.13 8.01
N ASP A 230 -27.39 9.04 8.14
CA ASP A 230 -28.83 8.75 8.03
C ASP A 230 -29.25 8.53 6.56
N GLY A 231 -28.69 9.29 5.66
CA GLY A 231 -29.02 9.22 4.23
C GLY A 231 -28.50 7.98 3.50
N GLY A 232 -27.87 7.05 4.21
CA GLY A 232 -27.14 5.96 3.60
C GLY A 232 -26.12 6.51 2.60
N ALA A 233 -24.84 6.35 2.82
CA ALA A 233 -23.86 6.90 1.86
C ALA A 233 -24.32 6.58 0.44
N PRO A 234 -24.40 7.56 -0.48
CA PRO A 234 -24.76 7.27 -1.85
C PRO A 234 -23.88 6.14 -2.29
N ALA A 235 -24.48 5.04 -2.76
CA ALA A 235 -23.74 3.89 -3.25
C ALA A 235 -22.65 4.47 -4.14
N VAL A 236 -21.41 4.37 -3.68
CA VAL A 236 -20.29 5.06 -4.32
C VAL A 236 -20.35 4.64 -5.75
N SER A 237 -20.84 5.56 -6.57
CA SER A 237 -20.93 5.40 -8.00
C SER A 237 -19.60 4.78 -8.40
N ARG A 238 -19.62 3.57 -8.96
CA ARG A 238 -18.49 2.93 -9.63
C ARG A 238 -18.13 3.75 -10.89
N ARG A 239 -18.08 5.07 -10.75
CA ARG A 239 -17.33 5.88 -11.69
C ARG A 239 -15.94 5.32 -11.58
N ARG A 240 -15.64 4.45 -12.51
CA ARG A 240 -14.27 4.15 -12.90
C ARG A 240 -13.60 5.51 -12.98
N LEU A 241 -12.88 5.87 -11.91
CA LEU A 241 -11.85 6.89 -12.03
C LEU A 241 -11.04 6.40 -13.22
N ARG A 242 -11.26 7.03 -14.37
CA ARG A 242 -10.36 6.90 -15.51
C ARG A 242 -9.02 7.22 -14.89
N ARG A 243 -8.23 6.18 -14.65
CA ARG A 243 -6.82 6.34 -14.34
C ARG A 243 -6.34 7.27 -15.42
N THR A 244 -6.11 8.52 -15.05
CA THR A 244 -5.35 9.41 -15.92
C THR A 244 -4.07 8.64 -16.21
N ALA A 245 -3.99 8.12 -17.42
CA ALA A 245 -2.81 7.48 -17.96
C ALA A 245 -1.73 8.56 -17.98
N GLY A 246 -0.91 8.63 -16.94
CA GLY A 246 -0.04 9.76 -16.84
C GLY A 246 1.16 9.66 -15.93
N TRP A 247 1.39 8.56 -15.28
CA TRP A 247 2.66 8.38 -14.58
C TRP A 247 3.24 7.02 -14.94
N ARG A 248 3.92 6.96 -16.08
CA ARG A 248 4.90 5.90 -16.31
C ARG A 248 5.97 6.08 -15.26
N ILE A 249 6.07 5.11 -14.36
CA ILE A 249 7.25 5.01 -13.49
C ILE A 249 8.44 4.90 -14.45
N TYR A 250 9.27 5.95 -14.50
CA TYR A 250 10.49 5.92 -15.26
C TYR A 250 11.39 4.85 -14.64
N ASN A 251 11.54 3.72 -15.34
CA ASN A 251 12.47 2.68 -14.96
C ASN A 251 13.72 2.86 -15.81
N PRO A 252 14.81 3.43 -15.28
CA PRO A 252 16.03 3.73 -16.04
C PRO A 252 16.71 2.49 -16.62
N THR A 253 16.37 1.29 -16.14
CA THR A 253 16.94 0.04 -16.64
C THR A 253 16.34 -0.43 -17.96
N HIS A 254 15.26 0.20 -18.45
CA HIS A 254 14.63 -0.20 -19.73
C HIS A 254 15.21 0.56 -20.92
N ASP A 255 15.96 1.65 -20.68
CA ASP A 255 16.53 2.48 -21.75
C ASP A 255 17.94 2.02 -22.12
N GLU A 256 18.65 1.32 -21.24
CA GLU A 256 19.96 0.73 -21.53
C GLU A 256 19.86 -0.48 -22.47
N ASP A 257 18.78 -1.25 -22.36
CA ASP A 257 18.54 -2.43 -23.23
C ASP A 257 18.15 -2.03 -24.67
N ARG A 258 17.71 -0.79 -24.88
CA ARG A 258 17.41 -0.28 -26.24
C ARG A 258 18.65 0.32 -26.93
N ARG A 259 19.65 0.76 -26.20
CA ARG A 259 20.87 1.35 -26.76
C ARG A 259 21.93 0.32 -27.13
N SER A 260 21.77 -0.94 -26.68
CA SER A 260 22.71 -2.03 -26.97
C SER A 260 22.33 -2.90 -28.18
N ARG A 261 21.29 -2.55 -28.94
CA ARG A 261 21.02 -3.23 -30.22
C ARG A 261 21.80 -2.58 -31.34
N PRO A 262 22.76 -3.29 -31.97
CA PRO A 262 23.47 -2.76 -33.14
C PRO A 262 22.50 -2.52 -34.29
N PRO A 263 22.66 -1.43 -35.07
CA PRO A 263 21.86 -1.22 -36.26
C PRO A 263 22.34 -2.16 -37.35
N GLY A 264 21.47 -3.07 -37.82
CA GLY A 264 21.72 -3.75 -39.08
C GLY A 264 21.73 -5.27 -39.02
N SER A 265 20.61 -5.87 -39.34
CA SER A 265 20.55 -6.98 -40.29
C SER A 265 19.12 -7.05 -40.85
N ARG A 266 18.89 -6.30 -41.93
CA ARG A 266 17.86 -6.72 -42.90
C ARG A 266 18.55 -7.65 -43.85
N GLY A 267 18.10 -8.84 -43.93
CA GLY A 267 18.32 -9.86 -44.93
C GLY A 267 17.07 -10.71 -44.98
#